data_1182e4895b778a2108b44d833ec35b07
#
_entry.id   1182e4895b778a2108b44d833ec35b07
#
_cell.length_a   1.000
_cell.length_b   1.000
_cell.length_c   1.000
_cell.angle_alpha   90.00
_cell.angle_beta   90.00
_cell.angle_gamma   90.00
#
_symmetry.space_group_name_H-M   'P 1'
#
loop_
_entity.id
_entity.type
_entity.pdbx_description
1 polymer ?
#
loop_
_entity_poly.entity_id
_entity_poly.type
_entity_poly.pdbx_seq_one_letter_code
_entity_poly.pdbx_strand_id
1 'polypeptide(L)'
;SSVLFMVSAVSAQVDKVNGRANAVSAPYHKVQLKGTEEVAVPHASVPMMRSHSRNFVGTTYYDCQSNGSMAQRVVAHNDGTVSAIWTTDNENFNLRGTGYNYFNGTSWINPSSSTDLIENVRTGWPAITTVGDAEIVVSHNGSNALVIGIRPQKGTGDWTFTTKQGPVASDGTHNSTCLLWPSIVASGNTLHMIACTESDSGYLYNGINTCLVYYRGTFNTSNNTITWEEPRVVGNVDPNEYPRFSGDSYAIDAKGDNVAIVACPSSTM
;
A
#
# COMPACT_ATOMS: atom_id res chain seq x y z
N SER A 1 22.76 5.24 0.31
CA SER A 1 21.40 5.06 0.86
C SER A 1 21.27 3.65 1.39
N SER A 2 21.05 3.49 2.68
CA SER A 2 20.82 2.18 3.30
C SER A 2 19.32 1.88 3.25
N VAL A 3 18.94 0.82 2.55
CA VAL A 3 17.59 0.28 2.57
C VAL A 3 17.56 -0.82 3.63
N LEU A 4 16.81 -0.60 4.70
CA LEU A 4 16.63 -1.58 5.76
C LEU A 4 15.41 -2.43 5.43
N PHE A 5 15.60 -3.69 5.10
CA PHE A 5 14.54 -4.67 4.95
C PHE A 5 14.31 -5.36 6.29
N MET A 6 13.17 -5.11 6.92
CA MET A 6 12.72 -5.91 8.05
C MET A 6 11.66 -6.89 7.56
N VAL A 7 12.02 -8.15 7.53
CA VAL A 7 11.07 -9.25 7.35
C VAL A 7 10.84 -9.83 8.74
N SER A 8 9.67 -9.61 9.30
CA SER A 8 9.31 -10.20 10.59
C SER A 8 8.42 -11.42 10.38
N ALA A 9 9.02 -12.59 10.43
CA ALA A 9 8.31 -13.86 10.55
C ALA A 9 8.22 -14.22 12.04
N VAL A 10 7.43 -13.47 12.78
CA VAL A 10 7.41 -13.58 14.26
C VAL A 10 6.92 -14.94 14.75
N SER A 11 6.08 -15.63 13.99
CA SER A 11 5.56 -16.95 14.39
C SER A 11 6.41 -18.12 13.94
N ALA A 12 7.06 -18.03 12.78
CA ALA A 12 7.82 -19.15 12.22
C ALA A 12 9.21 -19.33 12.82
N GLN A 13 9.83 -18.26 13.27
CA GLN A 13 11.16 -18.35 13.89
C GLN A 13 11.18 -19.10 15.22
N VAL A 14 10.10 -19.06 15.97
CA VAL A 14 10.07 -19.65 17.31
C VAL A 14 9.92 -21.16 17.27
N ASP A 15 9.14 -21.66 16.34
CA ASP A 15 8.90 -23.10 16.21
C ASP A 15 10.14 -23.86 15.76
N LYS A 16 11.01 -23.26 14.97
CA LYS A 16 12.20 -23.91 14.44
C LYS A 16 13.39 -23.93 15.38
N VAL A 17 13.55 -22.91 16.21
CA VAL A 17 14.69 -22.85 17.14
C VAL A 17 14.58 -23.88 18.26
N ASN A 18 13.39 -24.27 18.66
CA ASN A 18 13.22 -25.12 19.85
C ASN A 18 12.28 -26.33 19.70
N GLY A 19 11.62 -26.51 18.57
CA GLY A 19 10.65 -27.61 18.40
C GLY A 19 9.55 -27.61 19.49
N ARG A 20 9.22 -26.46 20.04
CA ARG A 20 8.33 -26.33 21.18
C ARG A 20 7.30 -25.23 20.95
N ALA A 21 6.22 -25.60 20.29
CA ALA A 21 5.04 -24.75 20.19
C ALA A 21 4.58 -24.17 21.55
N ASN A 22 4.84 -24.89 22.62
CA ASN A 22 4.48 -24.48 23.99
C ASN A 22 5.29 -23.31 24.56
N ALA A 23 6.44 -23.00 23.98
CA ALA A 23 7.29 -21.92 24.48
C ALA A 23 6.81 -20.53 24.03
N VAL A 24 5.97 -20.48 23.01
CA VAL A 24 5.54 -19.22 22.35
C VAL A 24 4.25 -18.70 22.94
N SER A 25 3.26 -19.55 23.11
CA SER A 25 1.92 -19.11 23.52
C SER A 25 1.87 -18.67 24.99
N ALA A 26 2.60 -19.33 25.87
CA ALA A 26 2.53 -19.04 27.30
C ALA A 26 3.05 -17.64 27.70
N PRO A 27 4.20 -17.14 27.19
CA PRO A 27 4.63 -15.78 27.47
C PRO A 27 3.70 -14.74 26.87
N TYR A 28 3.18 -15.02 25.69
CA TYR A 28 2.32 -14.08 24.98
C TYR A 28 0.99 -13.84 25.71
N HIS A 29 0.34 -14.89 26.17
CA HIS A 29 -0.87 -14.75 26.96
C HIS A 29 -0.67 -13.99 28.28
N LYS A 30 0.44 -14.18 28.94
CA LYS A 30 0.73 -13.44 30.17
C LYS A 30 0.96 -11.96 29.96
N VAL A 31 1.57 -11.58 28.84
CA VAL A 31 1.78 -10.17 28.51
C VAL A 31 0.47 -9.49 28.15
N GLN A 32 -0.41 -10.14 27.41
CA GLN A 32 -1.72 -9.57 27.08
C GLN A 32 -2.59 -9.31 28.31
N LEU A 33 -2.61 -10.26 29.23
CA LEU A 33 -3.45 -10.14 30.42
C LEU A 33 -2.97 -9.05 31.38
N LYS A 34 -1.69 -8.80 31.44
CA LYS A 34 -1.15 -7.71 32.25
C LYS A 34 -1.49 -6.32 31.73
N GLY A 35 -1.66 -6.15 30.44
CA GLY A 35 -2.07 -4.90 29.85
C GLY A 35 -3.51 -4.50 30.18
N THR A 36 -4.31 -5.43 30.65
CA THR A 36 -5.69 -5.17 31.05
C THR A 36 -5.84 -4.83 32.52
N GLU A 37 -4.82 -5.09 33.33
CA GLU A 37 -4.84 -4.80 34.76
C GLU A 37 -4.63 -3.31 35.06
N GLU A 38 -4.20 -2.52 34.09
CA GLU A 38 -4.06 -1.07 34.20
C GLU A 38 -5.38 -0.30 34.10
N VAL A 39 -6.49 -0.98 33.98
CA VAL A 39 -7.82 -0.38 33.84
C VAL A 39 -8.35 0.24 35.13
N ALA A 40 -7.59 0.22 36.18
CA ALA A 40 -7.97 0.89 37.45
C ALA A 40 -7.62 2.39 37.48
N VAL A 41 -7.21 3.01 36.40
CA VAL A 41 -7.26 4.47 36.30
C VAL A 41 -8.71 4.82 35.97
N PRO A 42 -9.46 5.41 36.89
CA PRO A 42 -10.78 5.93 36.57
C PRO A 42 -10.55 7.01 35.51
N HIS A 43 -10.75 6.64 34.26
CA HIS A 43 -10.96 7.65 33.27
C HIS A 43 -12.19 8.41 33.75
N ALA A 44 -11.97 9.59 34.30
CA ALA A 44 -13.03 10.55 34.41
C ALA A 44 -13.66 10.57 33.02
N SER A 45 -14.85 10.03 32.91
CA SER A 45 -15.64 10.14 31.71
C SER A 45 -16.01 11.61 31.58
N VAL A 46 -15.07 12.39 31.07
CA VAL A 46 -15.41 13.68 30.51
C VAL A 46 -16.31 13.31 29.33
N PRO A 47 -17.58 13.67 29.35
CA PRO A 47 -18.41 13.50 28.19
C PRO A 47 -17.79 14.40 27.12
N MET A 48 -16.90 13.85 26.32
CA MET A 48 -16.49 14.50 25.11
C MET A 48 -17.67 14.45 24.15
N MET A 49 -18.59 15.37 24.34
CA MET A 49 -19.49 15.79 23.29
C MET A 49 -18.65 16.53 22.25
N ARG A 50 -17.77 15.79 21.57
CA ARG A 50 -17.30 16.21 20.26
C ARG A 50 -18.49 16.01 19.33
N SER A 51 -19.14 17.10 18.98
CA SER A 51 -19.98 17.13 17.80
C SER A 51 -19.05 16.88 16.60
N HIS A 52 -18.86 15.62 16.26
CA HIS A 52 -18.18 15.26 15.05
C HIS A 52 -19.18 15.53 13.93
N SER A 53 -18.99 16.62 13.22
CA SER A 53 -19.65 16.78 11.93
C SER A 53 -19.14 15.68 11.02
N ARG A 54 -20.00 14.74 10.66
CA ARG A 54 -19.68 13.71 9.67
C ARG A 54 -19.79 14.36 8.31
N ASN A 55 -18.67 14.47 7.62
CA ASN A 55 -18.64 14.95 6.25
C ASN A 55 -18.58 13.75 5.32
N PHE A 56 -19.41 13.81 4.30
CA PHE A 56 -19.45 12.79 3.25
C PHE A 56 -18.26 13.00 2.29
N VAL A 57 -17.46 11.97 2.08
CA VAL A 57 -16.26 12.02 1.24
C VAL A 57 -16.54 11.47 -0.18
N GLY A 58 -17.32 10.43 -0.28
CA GLY A 58 -17.66 9.78 -1.56
C GLY A 58 -18.49 8.52 -1.35
N THR A 59 -18.86 7.87 -2.44
CA THR A 59 -19.61 6.61 -2.45
C THR A 59 -18.89 5.52 -3.19
N THR A 60 -19.23 4.28 -2.88
CA THR A 60 -18.78 3.08 -3.60
C THR A 60 -19.79 1.95 -3.38
N TYR A 61 -19.94 1.09 -4.37
CA TYR A 61 -20.55 -0.23 -4.19
C TYR A 61 -19.51 -1.32 -3.89
N TYR A 62 -18.21 -0.98 -3.96
CA TYR A 62 -17.13 -1.91 -3.68
C TYR A 62 -16.73 -1.79 -2.21
N ASP A 63 -17.17 -2.72 -1.39
CA ASP A 63 -16.99 -2.69 0.07
C ASP A 63 -15.60 -3.17 0.53
N CYS A 64 -14.94 -4.04 -0.25
CA CYS A 64 -13.61 -4.55 0.08
C CYS A 64 -12.53 -3.54 -0.28
N GLN A 65 -12.08 -2.76 0.69
CA GLN A 65 -11.04 -1.75 0.50
C GLN A 65 -9.63 -2.29 0.69
N SER A 66 -9.45 -3.43 1.37
CA SER A 66 -8.18 -4.09 1.63
C SER A 66 -8.40 -5.57 1.94
N ASN A 67 -7.43 -6.42 1.58
CA ASN A 67 -7.41 -7.84 1.99
C ASN A 67 -6.53 -8.05 3.23
N GLY A 68 -5.64 -7.12 3.53
CA GLY A 68 -4.69 -7.18 4.63
C GLY A 68 -4.35 -5.77 5.12
N SER A 69 -3.12 -5.35 4.96
CA SER A 69 -2.69 -3.99 5.31
C SER A 69 -3.31 -2.97 4.36
N MET A 70 -3.88 -1.92 4.90
CA MET A 70 -4.37 -0.83 4.07
C MET A 70 -3.21 0.08 3.65
N ALA A 71 -3.01 0.23 2.35
CA ALA A 71 -2.12 1.23 1.81
C ALA A 71 -2.64 2.66 2.14
N GLN A 72 -1.77 3.65 2.02
CA GLN A 72 -2.15 5.04 2.28
C GLN A 72 -3.27 5.50 1.34
N ARG A 73 -4.40 5.85 1.92
CA ARG A 73 -5.62 6.29 1.22
C ARG A 73 -5.92 7.77 1.45
N VAL A 74 -5.28 8.37 2.41
CA VAL A 74 -5.54 9.76 2.84
C VAL A 74 -4.20 10.46 3.04
N VAL A 75 -4.07 11.66 2.48
CA VAL A 75 -2.95 12.56 2.74
C VAL A 75 -3.50 13.84 3.37
N ALA A 76 -3.10 14.10 4.61
CA ALA A 76 -3.30 15.39 5.25
C ALA A 76 -2.14 16.31 4.92
N HIS A 77 -2.43 17.45 4.32
CA HIS A 77 -1.43 18.43 3.93
C HIS A 77 -1.17 19.45 5.03
N ASN A 78 0.01 20.06 5.04
CA ASN A 78 0.41 21.03 6.06
C ASN A 78 -0.43 22.31 6.07
N ASP A 79 -1.14 22.59 4.99
CA ASP A 79 -2.04 23.74 4.85
C ASP A 79 -3.48 23.45 5.34
N GLY A 80 -3.70 22.28 5.93
CA GLY A 80 -5.01 21.86 6.46
C GLY A 80 -5.96 21.28 5.41
N THR A 81 -5.50 21.11 4.17
CA THR A 81 -6.27 20.41 3.13
C THR A 81 -6.04 18.89 3.20
N VAL A 82 -6.90 18.10 2.56
CA VAL A 82 -6.82 16.63 2.60
C VAL A 82 -7.18 16.03 1.26
N SER A 83 -6.35 15.12 0.78
CA SER A 83 -6.66 14.27 -0.38
C SER A 83 -7.10 12.89 0.09
N ALA A 84 -8.15 12.35 -0.48
CA ALA A 84 -8.66 11.00 -0.16
C ALA A 84 -8.97 10.20 -1.43
N ILE A 85 -8.61 8.94 -1.39
CA ILE A 85 -8.89 7.97 -2.46
C ILE A 85 -9.46 6.67 -1.89
N TRP A 86 -10.18 5.94 -2.72
CA TRP A 86 -10.74 4.63 -2.36
C TRP A 86 -10.94 3.78 -3.62
N THR A 87 -11.09 2.47 -3.44
CA THR A 87 -11.58 1.62 -4.51
C THR A 87 -13.08 1.87 -4.68
N THR A 88 -13.50 2.25 -5.87
CA THR A 88 -14.91 2.44 -6.17
C THR A 88 -15.37 1.52 -7.31
N ASP A 89 -16.66 1.24 -7.34
CA ASP A 89 -17.33 0.53 -8.42
C ASP A 89 -18.79 0.96 -8.45
N ASN A 90 -19.46 0.71 -9.57
CA ASN A 90 -20.91 0.87 -9.66
C ASN A 90 -21.65 -0.35 -9.10
N GLU A 91 -22.98 -0.29 -9.05
CA GLU A 91 -23.85 -1.37 -8.54
C GLU A 91 -23.72 -2.71 -9.31
N ASN A 92 -23.26 -2.66 -10.56
CA ASN A 92 -23.08 -3.83 -11.41
C ASN A 92 -21.65 -4.41 -11.36
N PHE A 93 -20.75 -3.81 -10.59
CA PHE A 93 -19.35 -4.23 -10.42
C PHE A 93 -18.54 -4.30 -11.73
N ASN A 94 -18.84 -3.42 -12.68
CA ASN A 94 -18.18 -3.38 -14.00
C ASN A 94 -17.39 -2.11 -14.31
N LEU A 95 -17.32 -1.15 -13.36
CA LEU A 95 -16.59 0.11 -13.49
C LEU A 95 -15.53 0.30 -12.38
N ARG A 96 -14.96 -0.78 -11.85
CA ARG A 96 -14.02 -0.67 -10.73
C ARG A 96 -12.83 0.21 -11.07
N GLY A 97 -12.53 1.15 -10.18
CA GLY A 97 -11.43 2.08 -10.32
C GLY A 97 -11.15 2.84 -9.04
N THR A 98 -10.46 3.96 -9.16
CA THR A 98 -10.11 4.83 -8.04
C THR A 98 -11.06 6.02 -7.95
N GLY A 99 -11.80 6.10 -6.85
CA GLY A 99 -12.53 7.31 -6.45
C GLY A 99 -11.56 8.29 -5.78
N TYR A 100 -11.82 9.57 -5.97
CA TYR A 100 -11.00 10.66 -5.42
C TYR A 100 -11.86 11.80 -4.91
N ASN A 101 -11.46 12.41 -3.79
CA ASN A 101 -11.99 13.69 -3.34
C ASN A 101 -10.92 14.51 -2.62
N TYR A 102 -11.15 15.81 -2.57
CA TYR A 102 -10.24 16.76 -1.95
C TYR A 102 -11.01 17.69 -1.00
N PHE A 103 -10.49 17.81 0.22
CA PHE A 103 -10.97 18.77 1.21
C PHE A 103 -10.11 20.05 1.11
N ASN A 104 -10.74 21.16 0.80
CA ASN A 104 -10.06 22.44 0.57
C ASN A 104 -9.79 23.28 1.83
N GLY A 105 -9.91 22.66 3.00
CA GLY A 105 -9.81 23.34 4.31
C GLY A 105 -11.18 23.76 4.87
N THR A 106 -12.23 23.74 4.04
CA THR A 106 -13.60 24.11 4.46
C THR A 106 -14.61 23.02 4.11
N SER A 107 -14.53 22.46 2.94
CA SER A 107 -15.45 21.43 2.44
C SER A 107 -14.75 20.46 1.50
N TRP A 108 -15.34 19.28 1.34
CA TRP A 108 -15.00 18.38 0.25
C TRP A 108 -15.55 18.95 -1.06
N ILE A 109 -14.69 19.09 -2.08
CA ILE A 109 -15.03 19.87 -3.28
C ILE A 109 -15.86 19.10 -4.30
N ASN A 110 -15.71 17.77 -4.33
CA ASN A 110 -16.45 16.90 -5.23
C ASN A 110 -17.01 15.74 -4.43
N PRO A 111 -18.29 15.76 -4.02
CA PRO A 111 -18.93 14.54 -3.58
C PRO A 111 -19.01 13.61 -4.78
N SER A 112 -17.98 12.79 -4.99
CA SER A 112 -17.89 11.93 -6.15
C SER A 112 -18.93 10.83 -6.07
N SER A 113 -19.58 10.56 -7.20
CA SER A 113 -20.43 9.39 -7.35
C SER A 113 -19.57 8.13 -7.43
N SER A 114 -20.18 6.96 -7.27
CA SER A 114 -19.48 5.68 -7.44
C SER A 114 -18.96 5.43 -8.86
N THR A 115 -19.28 6.30 -9.80
CA THR A 115 -18.86 6.23 -11.20
C THR A 115 -17.79 7.25 -11.56
N ASP A 116 -17.42 8.15 -10.64
CA ASP A 116 -16.38 9.15 -10.88
C ASP A 116 -15.00 8.53 -10.60
N LEU A 117 -14.34 8.06 -11.64
CA LEU A 117 -13.01 7.46 -11.60
C LEU A 117 -11.95 8.46 -12.04
N ILE A 118 -10.74 8.39 -11.45
CA ILE A 118 -9.62 9.20 -11.94
C ILE A 118 -8.99 8.62 -13.20
N GLU A 119 -9.00 7.30 -13.38
CA GLU A 119 -8.49 6.58 -14.55
C GLU A 119 -9.60 6.03 -15.43
N ASN A 120 -9.28 5.78 -16.69
CA ASN A 120 -10.19 5.24 -17.70
C ASN A 120 -10.03 3.72 -17.93
N VAL A 121 -9.31 3.04 -17.06
CA VAL A 121 -9.09 1.59 -17.10
C VAL A 121 -9.52 0.97 -15.79
N ARG A 122 -9.91 -0.32 -15.81
CA ARG A 122 -10.28 -1.03 -14.60
C ARG A 122 -9.06 -1.18 -13.69
N THR A 123 -9.16 -0.66 -12.46
CA THR A 123 -8.12 -0.74 -11.43
C THR A 123 -8.69 -1.13 -10.07
N GLY A 124 -7.82 -1.19 -9.06
CA GLY A 124 -8.24 -1.38 -7.68
C GLY A 124 -7.09 -1.23 -6.71
N TRP A 125 -7.42 -1.21 -5.43
CA TRP A 125 -6.46 -1.07 -4.33
C TRP A 125 -5.48 0.08 -4.52
N PRO A 126 -5.95 1.32 -4.73
CA PRO A 126 -5.08 2.46 -4.96
C PRO A 126 -4.30 2.83 -3.70
N ALA A 127 -3.14 3.44 -3.88
CA ALA A 127 -2.37 4.11 -2.85
C ALA A 127 -2.01 5.52 -3.31
N ILE A 128 -1.93 6.49 -2.40
CA ILE A 128 -1.62 7.88 -2.71
C ILE A 128 -0.41 8.36 -1.92
N THR A 129 0.42 9.18 -2.57
CA THR A 129 1.44 10.01 -1.93
C THR A 129 1.52 11.37 -2.62
N THR A 130 2.32 12.28 -2.07
CA THR A 130 2.50 13.62 -2.67
C THR A 130 3.96 14.02 -2.70
N VAL A 131 4.32 14.82 -3.71
CA VAL A 131 5.60 15.52 -3.79
C VAL A 131 5.32 17.00 -4.04
N GLY A 132 5.55 17.83 -3.03
CA GLY A 132 5.06 19.21 -3.06
C GLY A 132 3.54 19.25 -3.20
N ASP A 133 3.04 19.93 -4.22
CA ASP A 133 1.61 19.99 -4.54
C ASP A 133 1.15 18.88 -5.49
N ALA A 134 2.08 18.12 -6.07
CA ALA A 134 1.73 17.04 -6.97
C ALA A 134 1.18 15.83 -6.19
N GLU A 135 0.11 15.24 -6.68
CA GLU A 135 -0.47 14.00 -6.20
C GLU A 135 -0.08 12.84 -7.10
N ILE A 136 0.32 11.75 -6.49
CA ILE A 136 0.73 10.53 -7.19
C ILE A 136 -0.12 9.38 -6.63
N VAL A 137 -0.92 8.77 -7.49
CA VAL A 137 -1.75 7.61 -7.16
C VAL A 137 -1.22 6.40 -7.92
N VAL A 138 -1.11 5.28 -7.25
CA VAL A 138 -0.77 4.00 -7.88
C VAL A 138 -1.86 3.00 -7.58
N SER A 139 -2.29 2.26 -8.60
CA SER A 139 -3.31 1.21 -8.50
C SER A 139 -2.92 0.01 -9.37
N HIS A 140 -3.47 -1.15 -9.09
CA HIS A 140 -3.27 -2.32 -9.95
C HIS A 140 -4.46 -2.54 -10.88
N ASN A 141 -4.20 -2.99 -12.10
CA ASN A 141 -5.26 -3.42 -12.99
C ASN A 141 -5.40 -4.94 -13.13
N GLY A 142 -4.51 -5.69 -12.48
CA GLY A 142 -4.56 -7.14 -12.42
C GLY A 142 -4.09 -7.88 -13.67
N SER A 143 -3.72 -7.20 -14.74
CA SER A 143 -3.33 -7.87 -15.99
C SER A 143 -2.19 -7.22 -16.77
N ASN A 144 -1.92 -5.93 -16.58
CA ASN A 144 -1.02 -5.19 -17.48
C ASN A 144 0.05 -4.34 -16.79
N ALA A 145 0.23 -4.42 -15.52
CA ALA A 145 1.14 -3.60 -14.74
C ALA A 145 0.42 -2.72 -13.69
N LEU A 146 1.20 -1.98 -12.92
CA LEU A 146 0.67 -0.91 -12.09
C LEU A 146 0.31 0.30 -12.96
N VAL A 147 -0.80 0.93 -12.64
CA VAL A 147 -1.24 2.21 -13.23
C VAL A 147 -0.83 3.31 -12.27
N ILE A 148 -0.11 4.30 -12.78
CA ILE A 148 0.40 5.43 -12.02
C ILE A 148 -0.25 6.70 -12.57
N GLY A 149 -1.08 7.32 -11.77
CA GLY A 149 -1.70 8.62 -12.04
C GLY A 149 -0.90 9.73 -11.38
N ILE A 150 -0.65 10.80 -12.12
CA ILE A 150 0.02 12.00 -11.63
C ILE A 150 -0.89 13.20 -11.91
N ARG A 151 -1.12 14.00 -10.89
CA ARG A 151 -1.75 15.30 -11.00
C ARG A 151 -0.82 16.35 -10.44
N PRO A 152 -0.47 17.40 -11.24
CA PRO A 152 0.53 18.39 -10.84
C PRO A 152 0.18 19.21 -9.62
N GLN A 153 -1.11 19.41 -9.37
CA GLN A 153 -1.59 20.23 -8.26
C GLN A 153 -2.76 19.55 -7.54
N LYS A 154 -2.64 19.42 -6.23
CA LYS A 154 -3.64 18.80 -5.37
C LYS A 154 -5.02 19.47 -5.52
N GLY A 155 -6.04 18.65 -5.60
CA GLY A 155 -7.42 19.09 -5.71
C GLY A 155 -7.85 19.66 -7.05
N THR A 156 -6.95 19.89 -8.04
CA THR A 156 -7.30 20.55 -9.30
C THR A 156 -6.45 20.08 -10.48
N GLY A 157 -6.96 20.25 -11.68
CA GLY A 157 -6.32 19.85 -12.94
C GLY A 157 -6.53 18.38 -13.28
N ASP A 158 -6.02 18.02 -14.45
CA ASP A 158 -6.18 16.69 -15.03
C ASP A 158 -5.13 15.70 -14.54
N TRP A 159 -5.52 14.43 -14.48
CA TRP A 159 -4.61 13.32 -14.24
C TRP A 159 -3.93 12.88 -15.53
N THR A 160 -2.65 12.62 -15.45
CA THR A 160 -1.88 11.92 -16.50
C THR A 160 -1.50 10.54 -16.01
N PHE A 161 -1.50 9.53 -16.91
CA PHE A 161 -1.31 8.14 -16.53
C PHE A 161 -0.14 7.50 -17.26
N THR A 162 0.62 6.69 -16.52
CA THR A 162 1.67 5.81 -17.02
C THR A 162 1.51 4.43 -16.40
N THR A 163 2.30 3.46 -16.88
CA THR A 163 2.31 2.10 -16.33
C THR A 163 3.70 1.72 -15.88
N LYS A 164 3.80 0.80 -14.89
CA LYS A 164 5.05 0.24 -14.42
C LYS A 164 4.94 -1.27 -14.30
N GLN A 165 5.83 -1.98 -15.00
CA GLN A 165 5.93 -3.43 -14.96
C GLN A 165 6.84 -3.90 -13.82
N GLY A 166 6.76 -5.18 -13.53
CA GLY A 166 7.59 -5.86 -12.55
C GLY A 166 8.96 -6.28 -13.11
N PRO A 167 9.73 -6.98 -12.29
CA PRO A 167 11.05 -7.47 -12.67
C PRO A 167 10.96 -8.59 -13.70
N VAL A 168 12.10 -8.88 -14.32
CA VAL A 168 12.27 -10.05 -15.17
C VAL A 168 12.34 -11.31 -14.29
N ALA A 169 11.61 -12.35 -14.66
CA ALA A 169 11.65 -13.65 -14.00
C ALA A 169 13.00 -14.35 -14.17
N SER A 170 13.20 -15.43 -13.43
CA SER A 170 14.43 -16.24 -13.47
C SER A 170 14.69 -16.91 -14.83
N ASP A 171 13.68 -16.98 -15.72
CA ASP A 171 13.84 -17.42 -17.10
C ASP A 171 14.56 -16.39 -17.99
N GLY A 172 14.76 -15.17 -17.51
CA GLY A 172 15.44 -14.08 -18.20
C GLY A 172 14.62 -13.36 -19.27
N THR A 173 13.37 -13.75 -19.50
CA THR A 173 12.55 -13.22 -20.60
C THR A 173 11.17 -12.72 -20.17
N HIS A 174 10.58 -13.32 -19.16
CA HIS A 174 9.25 -12.95 -18.70
C HIS A 174 9.30 -11.78 -17.73
N ASN A 175 8.59 -10.70 -18.03
CA ASN A 175 8.36 -9.59 -17.11
C ASN A 175 7.05 -9.81 -16.37
N SER A 176 7.04 -9.62 -15.05
CA SER A 176 5.79 -9.61 -14.32
C SER A 176 4.91 -8.45 -14.77
N THR A 177 3.79 -8.78 -15.36
CA THR A 177 2.76 -7.81 -15.73
C THR A 177 1.64 -7.77 -14.68
N CYS A 178 1.41 -8.86 -13.99
CA CYS A 178 0.42 -8.93 -12.92
C CYS A 178 1.04 -8.55 -11.57
N LEU A 179 0.94 -7.27 -11.26
CA LEU A 179 1.36 -6.68 -9.98
C LEU A 179 0.12 -6.26 -9.20
N LEU A 180 0.08 -6.60 -7.93
CA LEU A 180 -1.07 -6.40 -7.05
C LEU A 180 -0.71 -5.56 -5.83
N TRP A 181 -1.72 -4.92 -5.27
CA TRP A 181 -1.71 -4.24 -3.97
C TRP A 181 -0.53 -3.27 -3.78
N PRO A 182 -0.39 -2.25 -4.63
CA PRO A 182 0.69 -1.31 -4.51
C PRO A 182 0.58 -0.47 -3.23
N SER A 183 1.74 -0.14 -2.65
CA SER A 183 1.88 0.86 -1.60
C SER A 183 2.99 1.81 -1.98
N ILE A 184 2.79 3.11 -1.82
CA ILE A 184 3.74 4.16 -2.23
C ILE A 184 3.90 5.21 -1.16
N VAL A 185 5.13 5.66 -0.96
CA VAL A 185 5.48 6.80 -0.10
C VAL A 185 6.51 7.69 -0.79
N ALA A 186 6.54 8.95 -0.41
CA ALA A 186 7.54 9.91 -0.87
C ALA A 186 8.44 10.39 0.27
N SER A 187 9.72 10.58 -0.04
CA SER A 187 10.67 11.28 0.83
C SER A 187 11.39 12.35 0.00
N GLY A 188 11.06 13.61 0.19
CA GLY A 188 11.43 14.68 -0.74
C GLY A 188 10.89 14.37 -2.14
N ASN A 189 11.74 14.39 -3.14
CA ASN A 189 11.38 14.05 -4.53
C ASN A 189 11.58 12.56 -4.86
N THR A 190 11.99 11.74 -3.90
CA THR A 190 12.18 10.32 -4.10
C THR A 190 10.91 9.56 -3.75
N LEU A 191 10.46 8.73 -4.66
CA LEU A 191 9.33 7.83 -4.50
C LEU A 191 9.81 6.42 -4.18
N HIS A 192 9.16 5.79 -3.23
CA HIS A 192 9.39 4.42 -2.83
C HIS A 192 8.08 3.67 -2.92
N MET A 193 8.05 2.61 -3.71
CA MET A 193 6.84 1.84 -3.96
C MET A 193 7.13 0.35 -3.82
N ILE A 194 6.19 -0.39 -3.27
CA ILE A 194 6.19 -1.85 -3.23
C ILE A 194 4.89 -2.38 -3.82
N ALA A 195 5.00 -3.54 -4.43
CA ALA A 195 3.86 -4.31 -4.92
C ALA A 195 4.21 -5.79 -4.90
N CYS A 196 3.21 -6.65 -4.91
CA CYS A 196 3.40 -8.09 -4.99
C CYS A 196 3.18 -8.58 -6.42
N THR A 197 4.00 -9.53 -6.89
CA THR A 197 3.67 -10.25 -8.12
C THR A 197 2.51 -11.19 -7.83
N GLU A 198 1.62 -11.39 -8.80
CA GLU A 198 0.66 -12.47 -8.68
C GLU A 198 1.36 -13.82 -8.77
N SER A 199 0.79 -14.83 -8.13
CA SER A 199 1.15 -16.23 -8.29
C SER A 199 0.81 -16.67 -9.72
N ASP A 200 1.64 -16.28 -10.65
CA ASP A 200 1.46 -16.62 -12.03
C ASP A 200 2.15 -17.94 -12.32
N SER A 201 1.42 -18.89 -12.85
CA SER A 201 1.78 -20.28 -12.97
C SER A 201 3.14 -20.49 -13.63
N GLY A 202 4.13 -20.79 -12.82
CA GLY A 202 5.44 -21.26 -13.27
C GLY A 202 6.56 -20.22 -13.35
N TYR A 203 6.30 -18.94 -13.18
CA TYR A 203 7.34 -17.92 -13.17
C TYR A 203 7.85 -17.63 -11.78
N LEU A 204 9.16 -17.70 -11.60
CA LEU A 204 9.82 -17.43 -10.34
C LEU A 204 10.65 -16.16 -10.42
N TYR A 205 10.63 -15.37 -9.36
CA TYR A 205 11.44 -14.17 -9.17
C TYR A 205 12.36 -14.42 -7.97
N ASN A 206 13.65 -14.61 -8.23
CA ASN A 206 14.62 -15.05 -7.21
C ASN A 206 14.20 -16.34 -6.47
N GLY A 207 13.60 -17.30 -7.17
CA GLY A 207 13.11 -18.54 -6.60
C GLY A 207 11.76 -18.45 -5.90
N ILE A 208 11.13 -17.26 -5.86
CA ILE A 208 9.86 -17.00 -5.19
C ILE A 208 8.75 -16.79 -6.23
N ASN A 209 7.65 -17.50 -6.08
CA ASN A 209 6.53 -17.44 -7.00
C ASN A 209 5.77 -16.11 -6.89
N THR A 210 5.34 -15.74 -5.68
CA THR A 210 4.75 -14.44 -5.39
C THR A 210 5.73 -13.62 -4.58
N CYS A 211 6.49 -12.74 -5.22
CA CYS A 211 7.50 -11.95 -4.57
C CYS A 211 7.04 -10.52 -4.31
N LEU A 212 7.65 -9.90 -3.31
CA LEU A 212 7.53 -8.47 -3.07
C LEU A 212 8.57 -7.74 -3.91
N VAL A 213 8.12 -6.77 -4.69
CA VAL A 213 8.96 -5.96 -5.58
C VAL A 213 9.03 -4.54 -5.06
N TYR A 214 10.23 -4.03 -4.97
CA TYR A 214 10.51 -2.65 -4.58
C TYR A 214 10.92 -1.82 -5.79
N TYR A 215 10.36 -0.61 -5.86
CA TYR A 215 10.64 0.40 -6.88
C TYR A 215 11.16 1.67 -6.21
N ARG A 216 12.18 2.25 -6.80
CA ARG A 216 12.66 3.58 -6.45
C ARG A 216 12.55 4.48 -7.66
N GLY A 217 12.00 5.67 -7.49
CA GLY A 217 11.86 6.65 -8.56
C GLY A 217 12.19 8.06 -8.08
N THR A 218 12.55 8.91 -9.01
CA THR A 218 12.74 10.35 -8.77
C THR A 218 11.64 11.11 -9.50
N PHE A 219 10.89 11.90 -8.76
CA PHE A 219 9.87 12.79 -9.32
C PHE A 219 10.52 14.10 -9.75
N ASN A 220 10.31 14.46 -11.00
CA ASN A 220 10.73 15.73 -11.54
C ASN A 220 9.58 16.74 -11.47
N THR A 221 9.68 17.71 -10.57
CA THR A 221 8.66 18.74 -10.35
C THR A 221 8.53 19.75 -11.49
N SER A 222 9.52 19.83 -12.38
CA SER A 222 9.49 20.79 -13.50
C SER A 222 8.61 20.32 -14.66
N ASN A 223 8.46 19.00 -14.83
CA ASN A 223 7.67 18.41 -15.92
C ASN A 223 6.69 17.33 -15.45
N ASN A 224 6.59 17.09 -14.14
CA ASN A 224 5.69 16.14 -13.50
C ASN A 224 5.86 14.70 -14.03
N THR A 225 7.10 14.27 -14.18
CA THR A 225 7.44 12.91 -14.61
C THR A 225 8.20 12.15 -13.53
N ILE A 226 8.14 10.82 -13.58
CA ILE A 226 8.91 9.95 -12.70
C ILE A 226 9.94 9.19 -13.52
N THR A 227 11.20 9.30 -13.10
CA THR A 227 12.27 8.42 -13.60
C THR A 227 12.44 7.28 -12.61
N TRP A 228 12.07 6.08 -13.02
CA TRP A 228 12.18 4.86 -12.22
C TRP A 228 13.52 4.17 -12.41
N GLU A 229 14.12 3.72 -11.32
CA GLU A 229 15.20 2.73 -11.34
C GLU A 229 14.65 1.34 -11.74
N GLU A 230 15.57 0.39 -12.01
CA GLU A 230 15.19 -0.99 -12.23
C GLU A 230 14.50 -1.58 -10.98
N PRO A 231 13.40 -2.33 -11.15
CA PRO A 231 12.70 -2.94 -10.04
C PRO A 231 13.58 -3.99 -9.34
N ARG A 232 13.44 -4.08 -8.04
CA ARG A 232 14.23 -5.01 -7.21
C ARG A 232 13.30 -5.95 -6.47
N VAL A 233 13.51 -7.24 -6.62
CA VAL A 233 12.86 -8.23 -5.76
C VAL A 233 13.41 -8.07 -4.35
N VAL A 234 12.52 -7.99 -3.37
CA VAL A 234 12.90 -7.95 -1.96
C VAL A 234 13.56 -9.28 -1.61
N GLY A 235 14.86 -9.20 -1.28
CA GLY A 235 15.73 -10.36 -1.07
C GLY A 235 15.79 -10.86 0.37
N ASN A 236 16.70 -11.83 0.57
CA ASN A 236 17.00 -12.46 1.89
C ASN A 236 15.87 -13.30 2.47
N VAL A 237 14.98 -13.81 1.62
CA VAL A 237 13.98 -14.80 2.00
C VAL A 237 14.40 -16.13 1.39
N ASP A 238 14.49 -17.17 2.20
CA ASP A 238 14.76 -18.53 1.70
C ASP A 238 13.53 -19.05 0.95
N PRO A 239 13.61 -19.26 -0.36
CA PRO A 239 12.47 -19.70 -1.15
C PRO A 239 12.00 -21.12 -0.79
N ASN A 240 12.86 -21.93 -0.15
CA ASN A 240 12.48 -23.27 0.32
C ASN A 240 11.62 -23.19 1.60
N GLU A 241 11.78 -22.14 2.38
CA GLU A 241 10.97 -21.91 3.57
C GLU A 241 9.74 -21.06 3.29
N TYR A 242 9.93 -20.05 2.46
CA TYR A 242 8.92 -19.03 2.17
C TYR A 242 8.76 -18.87 0.66
N PRO A 243 7.99 -19.76 0.03
CA PRO A 243 7.84 -19.76 -1.43
C PRO A 243 7.10 -18.54 -1.96
N ARG A 244 6.50 -17.72 -1.09
CA ARG A 244 5.79 -16.51 -1.47
C ARG A 244 5.64 -15.51 -0.32
N PHE A 245 5.30 -14.28 -0.65
CA PHE A 245 4.78 -13.31 0.30
C PHE A 245 3.25 -13.40 0.41
N SER A 246 2.73 -13.10 1.58
CA SER A 246 1.29 -12.93 1.77
C SER A 246 0.85 -11.66 1.08
N GLY A 247 -0.09 -11.77 0.17
CA GLY A 247 -0.63 -10.64 -0.57
C GLY A 247 -1.24 -9.58 0.35
N ASP A 248 -0.96 -8.30 0.08
CA ASP A 248 -1.48 -7.15 0.83
C ASP A 248 -1.11 -7.14 2.34
N SER A 249 -0.09 -7.92 2.74
CA SER A 249 0.36 -8.01 4.13
C SER A 249 1.75 -7.39 4.30
N TYR A 250 1.89 -6.15 3.89
CA TYR A 250 3.13 -5.38 3.98
C TYR A 250 2.85 -3.88 4.10
N ALA A 251 3.85 -3.16 4.58
CA ALA A 251 3.86 -1.71 4.66
C ALA A 251 5.23 -1.16 4.27
N ILE A 252 5.26 0.08 3.82
CA ILE A 252 6.47 0.83 3.51
C ILE A 252 6.38 2.23 4.10
N ASP A 253 7.50 2.73 4.59
CA ASP A 253 7.68 4.12 4.98
C ASP A 253 9.11 4.59 4.63
N ALA A 254 9.28 5.90 4.46
CA ALA A 254 10.57 6.47 4.09
C ALA A 254 10.78 7.84 4.74
N LYS A 255 12.01 8.10 5.17
CA LYS A 255 12.44 9.37 5.73
C LYS A 255 13.89 9.69 5.35
N GLY A 256 14.11 10.79 4.63
CA GLY A 256 15.41 11.08 4.05
C GLY A 256 15.84 9.96 3.10
N ASP A 257 17.05 9.45 3.29
CA ASP A 257 17.60 8.34 2.49
C ASP A 257 17.25 6.94 3.03
N ASN A 258 16.49 6.87 4.12
CA ASN A 258 16.12 5.60 4.74
C ASN A 258 14.74 5.16 4.30
N VAL A 259 14.63 3.86 4.00
CA VAL A 259 13.37 3.20 3.66
C VAL A 259 13.22 1.98 4.56
N ALA A 260 12.04 1.83 5.14
CA ALA A 260 11.65 0.66 5.91
C ALA A 260 10.51 -0.08 5.22
N ILE A 261 10.67 -1.39 5.08
CA ILE A 261 9.63 -2.28 4.56
C ILE A 261 9.40 -3.36 5.62
N VAL A 262 8.13 -3.56 5.96
CA VAL A 262 7.68 -4.69 6.79
C VAL A 262 6.79 -5.56 5.93
N ALA A 263 7.04 -6.85 5.88
CA ALA A 263 6.27 -7.79 5.10
C ALA A 263 6.16 -9.14 5.80
N CYS A 264 5.09 -9.88 5.52
CA CYS A 264 4.88 -11.23 6.03
C CYS A 264 5.12 -12.25 4.92
N PRO A 265 6.24 -12.99 4.94
CA PRO A 265 6.41 -14.13 4.06
C PRO A 265 5.50 -15.28 4.51
N SER A 266 5.12 -16.13 3.58
CA SER A 266 4.24 -17.28 3.84
C SER A 266 4.97 -18.58 3.51
N SER A 267 4.88 -19.55 4.41
CA SER A 267 5.37 -20.91 4.22
C SER A 267 4.34 -21.84 3.59
N THR A 268 3.10 -21.37 3.42
CA THR A 268 2.02 -22.13 2.78
C THR A 268 1.80 -21.68 1.34
N MET A 269 1.72 -22.64 0.43
CA MET A 269 1.33 -22.38 -0.96
C MET A 269 -0.19 -22.24 -1.10
#